data_793f94d80a159bb732f86af88f469ed3
#
_entry.id   793f94d80a159bb732f86af88f469ed3
#
_cell.length_a   1.000
_cell.length_b   1.000
_cell.length_c   1.000
_cell.angle_alpha   90.00
_cell.angle_beta   90.00
_cell.angle_gamma   90.00
#
_symmetry.space_group_name_H-M   'P 1'
#
loop_
_entity.id
_entity.type
_entity.pdbx_description
1 polymer ?
#
loop_
_entity_poly.entity_id
_entity_poly.type
_entity_poly.pdbx_seq_one_letter_code
_entity_poly.pdbx_strand_id
1 'polypeptide(L)'
;AEELYLEHPGSRRKERFSADMIEKGELLPYMNGKLVFMNAVKYFPEVVREGLRECNLTEKDISLLIPHQANARITAAVGKELGLPDEKVLSNIHKYGNTTAASIPIAMCEAWQEGKIKDGDVIALAAFGSGFMWASAIIKW
;
A
#
# COMPACT_ATOMS: atom_id res chain seq x y z
N ALA A 1 -14.17 0.14 10.12
CA ALA A 1 -13.03 -0.06 11.03
C ALA A 1 -12.97 -1.46 11.66
N GLU A 2 -13.92 -2.34 11.32
CA GLU A 2 -14.05 -3.67 11.98
C GLU A 2 -13.41 -4.81 11.17
N GLU A 3 -12.85 -4.52 10.00
CA GLU A 3 -12.41 -5.53 9.05
C GLU A 3 -10.88 -5.66 8.94
N LEU A 4 -10.16 -4.68 9.45
CA LEU A 4 -8.70 -4.67 9.58
C LEU A 4 -8.32 -3.78 10.76
N TYR A 5 -7.97 -4.39 11.88
CA TYR A 5 -7.64 -3.66 13.10
C TYR A 5 -6.74 -4.46 14.03
N LEU A 6 -6.14 -3.76 14.97
CA LEU A 6 -5.46 -4.30 16.13
C LEU A 6 -6.17 -3.73 17.37
N GLU A 7 -6.78 -4.59 18.17
CA GLU A 7 -7.53 -4.15 19.33
C GLU A 7 -6.59 -3.67 20.45
N HIS A 8 -5.49 -4.36 20.63
CA HIS A 8 -4.45 -4.06 21.61
C HIS A 8 -3.05 -4.13 20.98
N PRO A 9 -2.08 -3.31 21.46
CA PRO A 9 -2.21 -2.26 22.47
C PRO A 9 -2.88 -1.00 21.91
N GLY A 10 -3.79 -0.41 22.68
CA GLY A 10 -4.48 0.83 22.31
C GLY A 10 -4.20 1.96 23.30
N SER A 11 -4.00 3.18 22.81
CA SER A 11 -3.81 4.37 23.66
C SER A 11 -5.07 4.78 24.45
N ARG A 12 -6.22 4.20 24.12
CA ARG A 12 -7.51 4.48 24.77
C ARG A 12 -7.65 3.80 26.14
N ARG A 13 -6.82 2.79 26.43
CA ARG A 13 -6.90 2.02 27.68
C ARG A 13 -5.72 2.34 28.60
N LYS A 14 -5.97 2.33 29.90
CA LYS A 14 -4.96 2.56 30.94
C LYS A 14 -3.91 1.43 30.94
N GLU A 15 -4.39 0.19 30.81
CA GLU A 15 -3.55 -1.00 30.72
C GLU A 15 -3.32 -1.32 29.24
N ARG A 16 -2.07 -1.28 28.82
CA ARG A 16 -1.68 -1.55 27.42
C ARG A 16 -1.48 -3.03 27.14
N PHE A 17 -0.97 -3.79 28.13
CA PHE A 17 -0.68 -5.20 28.02
C PHE A 17 -1.01 -5.90 29.34
N SER A 18 -1.57 -7.11 29.25
CA SER A 18 -1.71 -8.03 30.37
C SER A 18 -1.43 -9.46 29.91
N ALA A 19 -1.13 -10.37 30.86
CA ALA A 19 -0.98 -11.78 30.55
C ALA A 19 -2.26 -12.38 29.95
N ASP A 20 -3.41 -11.97 30.46
CA ASP A 20 -4.73 -12.41 29.99
C ASP A 20 -4.98 -12.02 28.52
N MET A 21 -4.57 -10.83 28.07
CA MET A 21 -4.65 -10.40 26.66
C MET A 21 -3.78 -11.28 25.74
N ILE A 22 -2.61 -11.69 26.22
CA ILE A 22 -1.72 -12.58 25.46
C ILE A 22 -2.37 -13.96 25.32
N GLU A 23 -2.87 -14.52 26.41
CA GLU A 23 -3.52 -15.84 26.43
C GLU A 23 -4.76 -15.90 25.56
N LYS A 24 -5.55 -14.80 25.51
CA LYS A 24 -6.73 -14.67 24.66
C LYS A 24 -6.44 -14.32 23.22
N GLY A 25 -5.18 -14.03 22.85
CA GLY A 25 -4.79 -13.64 21.50
C GLY A 25 -5.27 -12.25 21.09
N GLU A 26 -5.64 -11.39 22.04
CA GLU A 26 -6.16 -10.03 21.80
C GLU A 26 -5.09 -9.07 21.23
N LEU A 27 -3.82 -9.47 21.26
CA LEU A 27 -2.69 -8.73 20.67
C LEU A 27 -2.43 -9.09 19.21
N LEU A 28 -3.24 -9.98 18.61
CA LEU A 28 -3.10 -10.36 17.23
C LEU A 28 -3.95 -9.44 16.33
N PRO A 29 -3.44 -9.02 15.17
CA PRO A 29 -4.24 -8.26 14.22
C PRO A 29 -5.38 -9.11 13.67
N TYR A 30 -6.57 -8.53 13.60
CA TYR A 30 -7.70 -9.11 12.88
C TYR A 30 -7.73 -8.58 11.45
N MET A 31 -7.99 -9.47 10.49
CA MET A 31 -8.13 -9.09 9.10
C MET A 31 -9.14 -9.98 8.37
N ASN A 32 -10.18 -9.37 7.80
CA ASN A 32 -11.01 -10.01 6.79
C ASN A 32 -10.30 -9.91 5.43
N GLY A 33 -9.44 -10.89 5.13
CA GLY A 33 -8.57 -10.85 3.94
C GLY A 33 -9.33 -10.74 2.62
N LYS A 34 -10.53 -11.35 2.50
CA LYS A 34 -11.37 -11.24 1.28
C LYS A 34 -11.85 -9.80 1.08
N LEU A 35 -12.37 -9.17 2.13
CA LEU A 35 -12.89 -7.81 2.07
C LEU A 35 -11.78 -6.79 1.85
N VAL A 36 -10.63 -6.99 2.54
CA VAL A 36 -9.41 -6.18 2.32
C VAL A 36 -8.96 -6.24 0.87
N PHE A 37 -8.88 -7.45 0.28
CA PHE A 37 -8.51 -7.61 -1.12
C PHE A 37 -9.47 -6.88 -2.07
N MET A 38 -10.77 -7.09 -1.92
CA MET A 38 -11.79 -6.48 -2.77
C MET A 38 -11.74 -4.94 -2.71
N ASN A 39 -11.62 -4.39 -1.51
CA ASN A 39 -11.55 -2.93 -1.34
C ASN A 39 -10.21 -2.36 -1.84
N ALA A 40 -9.09 -3.04 -1.59
CA ALA A 40 -7.79 -2.60 -2.09
C ALA A 40 -7.78 -2.53 -3.62
N VAL A 41 -8.22 -3.58 -4.32
CA VAL A 41 -8.27 -3.60 -5.79
C VAL A 41 -9.18 -2.51 -6.35
N LYS A 42 -10.23 -2.13 -5.63
CA LYS A 42 -11.12 -1.03 -6.02
C LYS A 42 -10.50 0.35 -5.75
N TYR A 43 -10.07 0.60 -4.52
CA TYR A 43 -9.74 1.96 -4.07
C TYR A 43 -8.31 2.40 -4.39
N PHE A 44 -7.35 1.48 -4.57
CA PHE A 44 -6.01 1.87 -5.04
C PHE A 44 -6.04 2.56 -6.42
N PRO A 45 -6.63 1.95 -7.47
CA PRO A 45 -6.71 2.62 -8.77
C PRO A 45 -7.49 3.93 -8.71
N GLU A 46 -8.56 3.97 -7.92
CA GLU A 46 -9.42 5.14 -7.76
C GLU A 46 -8.63 6.34 -7.23
N VAL A 47 -7.88 6.15 -6.13
CA VAL A 47 -7.07 7.22 -5.51
C VAL A 47 -5.87 7.61 -6.37
N VAL A 48 -5.27 6.69 -7.11
CA VAL A 48 -4.20 7.03 -8.08
C VAL A 48 -4.75 7.90 -9.20
N ARG A 49 -5.90 7.54 -9.78
CA ARG A 49 -6.56 8.36 -10.80
C ARG A 49 -6.95 9.74 -10.30
N GLU A 50 -7.39 9.83 -9.04
CA GLU A 50 -7.69 11.12 -8.40
C GLU A 50 -6.42 11.98 -8.32
N GLY A 51 -5.31 11.46 -7.77
CA GLY A 51 -4.05 12.17 -7.70
C GLY A 51 -3.50 12.60 -9.06
N LEU A 52 -3.62 11.75 -10.08
CA LEU A 52 -3.23 12.10 -11.45
C LEU A 52 -4.07 13.26 -12.02
N ARG A 53 -5.39 13.23 -11.83
CA ARG A 53 -6.28 14.32 -12.28
C ARG A 53 -5.92 15.66 -11.65
N GLU A 54 -5.62 15.70 -10.36
CA GLU A 54 -5.21 16.92 -9.66
C GLU A 54 -3.88 17.49 -10.23
N CYS A 55 -3.05 16.61 -10.81
CA CYS A 55 -1.81 17.02 -11.48
C CYS A 55 -1.97 17.24 -13.00
N ASN A 56 -3.18 17.16 -13.56
CA ASN A 56 -3.44 17.17 -15.00
C ASN A 56 -2.70 16.07 -15.78
N LEU A 57 -2.59 14.89 -15.16
CA LEU A 57 -1.95 13.70 -15.72
C LEU A 57 -2.95 12.55 -15.88
N THR A 58 -2.53 11.52 -16.61
CA THR A 58 -3.28 10.28 -16.86
C THR A 58 -2.42 9.05 -16.51
N GLU A 59 -3.01 7.86 -16.51
CA GLU A 59 -2.28 6.60 -16.27
C GLU A 59 -1.15 6.37 -17.28
N LYS A 60 -1.24 6.95 -18.49
CA LYS A 60 -0.19 6.84 -19.54
C LYS A 60 1.09 7.55 -19.14
N ASP A 61 0.98 8.59 -18.32
CA ASP A 61 2.09 9.41 -17.87
C ASP A 61 2.88 8.73 -16.74
N ILE A 62 2.34 7.67 -16.12
CA ILE A 62 3.02 6.94 -15.05
C ILE A 62 4.26 6.24 -15.61
N SER A 63 5.43 6.60 -15.10
CA SER A 63 6.70 5.90 -15.34
C SER A 63 6.80 4.66 -14.46
N LEU A 64 6.44 4.78 -13.16
CA LEU A 64 6.49 3.69 -12.20
C LEU A 64 5.39 3.83 -11.15
N LEU A 65 4.67 2.74 -10.88
CA LEU A 65 3.75 2.59 -9.76
C LEU A 65 4.46 1.86 -8.62
N ILE A 66 4.49 2.46 -7.44
CA ILE A 66 5.04 1.88 -6.21
C ILE A 66 3.93 1.79 -5.16
N PRO A 67 3.13 0.72 -5.13
CA PRO A 67 2.10 0.54 -4.13
C PRO A 67 2.68 0.03 -2.81
N HIS A 68 1.94 0.20 -1.73
CA HIS A 68 2.22 -0.50 -0.47
C HIS A 68 2.34 -2.01 -0.70
N GLN A 69 3.42 -2.61 -0.21
CA GLN A 69 3.77 -4.01 -0.43
C GLN A 69 3.06 -4.93 0.59
N ALA A 70 1.72 -4.95 0.55
CA ALA A 70 0.91 -5.78 1.45
C ALA A 70 0.72 -7.20 0.92
N ASN A 71 0.52 -7.35 -0.40
CA ASN A 71 0.22 -8.62 -1.06
C ASN A 71 0.52 -8.52 -2.55
N ALA A 72 1.32 -9.44 -3.08
CA ALA A 72 1.70 -9.45 -4.51
C ALA A 72 0.48 -9.53 -5.45
N ARG A 73 -0.58 -10.25 -5.04
CA ARG A 73 -1.82 -10.36 -5.85
C ARG A 73 -2.58 -9.04 -5.92
N ILE A 74 -2.57 -8.24 -4.85
CA ILE A 74 -3.15 -6.89 -4.85
C ILE A 74 -2.35 -6.01 -5.78
N THR A 75 -1.02 -5.99 -5.65
CA THR A 75 -0.12 -5.20 -6.51
C THR A 75 -0.36 -5.48 -7.99
N ALA A 76 -0.40 -6.75 -8.39
CA ALA A 76 -0.66 -7.15 -9.77
C ALA A 76 -2.07 -6.74 -10.26
N ALA A 77 -3.09 -6.92 -9.42
CA ALA A 77 -4.46 -6.54 -9.76
C ALA A 77 -4.62 -5.03 -9.95
N VAL A 78 -3.98 -4.23 -9.10
CA VAL A 78 -3.97 -2.76 -9.19
C VAL A 78 -3.28 -2.29 -10.47
N GLY A 79 -2.10 -2.85 -10.81
CA GLY A 79 -1.40 -2.54 -12.06
C GLY A 79 -2.28 -2.83 -13.30
N LYS A 80 -2.92 -4.00 -13.32
CA LYS A 80 -3.84 -4.39 -14.39
C LYS A 80 -5.04 -3.46 -14.50
N GLU A 81 -5.65 -3.06 -13.38
CA GLU A 81 -6.80 -2.15 -13.35
C GLU A 81 -6.44 -0.73 -13.82
N LEU A 82 -5.19 -0.30 -13.61
CA LEU A 82 -4.65 0.96 -14.14
C LEU A 82 -4.16 0.84 -15.60
N GLY A 83 -4.22 -0.36 -16.19
CA GLY A 83 -3.74 -0.59 -17.55
C GLY A 83 -2.22 -0.47 -17.69
N LEU A 84 -1.47 -0.65 -16.60
CA LEU A 84 -0.02 -0.57 -16.60
C LEU A 84 0.60 -1.93 -16.96
N PRO A 85 1.65 -1.95 -17.77
CA PRO A 85 2.43 -3.16 -18.00
C PRO A 85 3.25 -3.52 -16.74
N ASP A 86 3.57 -4.79 -16.58
CA ASP A 86 4.18 -5.34 -15.35
C ASP A 86 5.49 -4.65 -14.97
N GLU A 87 6.30 -4.22 -15.96
CA GLU A 87 7.55 -3.51 -15.75
C GLU A 87 7.39 -2.12 -15.12
N LYS A 88 6.20 -1.55 -15.20
CA LYS A 88 5.85 -0.28 -14.54
C LYS A 88 5.23 -0.46 -13.15
N VAL A 89 5.10 -1.69 -12.65
CA VAL A 89 4.48 -1.99 -11.36
C VAL A 89 5.52 -2.62 -10.44
N LEU A 90 6.05 -1.83 -9.52
CA LEU A 90 7.10 -2.32 -8.62
C LEU A 90 6.55 -3.26 -7.56
N SER A 91 7.18 -4.43 -7.43
CA SER A 91 6.91 -5.37 -6.35
C SER A 91 8.22 -5.95 -5.82
N ASN A 92 8.49 -5.75 -4.54
CA ASN A 92 9.62 -6.33 -3.81
C ASN A 92 9.21 -7.09 -2.54
N ILE A 93 7.91 -7.36 -2.40
CA ILE A 93 7.35 -8.09 -1.26
C ILE A 93 7.99 -9.48 -1.07
N HIS A 94 8.44 -10.12 -2.15
CA HIS A 94 9.12 -11.41 -2.10
C HIS A 94 10.47 -11.37 -1.37
N LYS A 95 11.10 -10.18 -1.30
CA LYS A 95 12.36 -9.95 -0.58
C LYS A 95 12.14 -9.62 0.90
N TYR A 96 11.13 -8.79 1.21
CA TYR A 96 11.00 -8.14 2.52
C TYR A 96 9.69 -8.47 3.25
N GLY A 97 8.72 -9.05 2.57
CA GLY A 97 7.37 -9.20 3.11
C GLY A 97 6.65 -7.83 3.24
N ASN A 98 5.62 -7.80 4.09
CA ASN A 98 4.92 -6.57 4.43
C ASN A 98 5.65 -5.83 5.55
N THR A 99 6.38 -4.79 5.20
CA THR A 99 7.11 -3.91 6.14
C THR A 99 6.30 -2.67 6.55
N THR A 100 4.96 -2.77 6.49
CA THR A 100 4.05 -1.68 6.87
C THR A 100 4.38 -0.35 6.17
N ALA A 101 4.52 0.76 6.90
CA ALA A 101 4.81 2.08 6.33
C ALA A 101 6.18 2.16 5.62
N ALA A 102 7.14 1.28 5.95
CA ALA A 102 8.45 1.23 5.31
C ALA A 102 8.43 0.61 3.91
N SER A 103 7.35 -0.07 3.51
CA SER A 103 7.29 -0.80 2.25
C SER A 103 7.48 0.07 1.00
N ILE A 104 6.84 1.23 0.97
CA ILE A 104 6.99 2.20 -0.15
C ILE A 104 8.39 2.81 -0.15
N PRO A 105 8.93 3.38 0.96
CA PRO A 105 10.29 3.92 0.97
C PRO A 105 11.37 2.92 0.58
N ILE A 106 11.28 1.66 1.05
CA ILE A 106 12.23 0.62 0.68
C ILE A 106 12.15 0.32 -0.82
N ALA A 107 10.93 0.15 -1.36
CA ALA A 107 10.71 -0.12 -2.77
C ALA A 107 11.21 1.03 -3.66
N MET A 108 10.96 2.28 -3.24
CA MET A 108 11.43 3.47 -3.94
C MET A 108 12.95 3.59 -3.93
N CYS A 109 13.60 3.32 -2.80
CA CYS A 109 15.05 3.33 -2.67
C CYS A 109 15.70 2.27 -3.57
N GLU A 110 15.18 1.04 -3.60
CA GLU A 110 15.68 0.00 -4.51
C GLU A 110 15.50 0.41 -5.98
N ALA A 111 14.31 0.90 -6.35
CA ALA A 111 14.05 1.32 -7.72
C ALA A 111 15.00 2.43 -8.18
N TRP A 112 15.32 3.37 -7.30
CA TRP A 112 16.30 4.41 -7.58
C TRP A 112 17.72 3.84 -7.73
N GLN A 113 18.16 2.99 -6.82
CA GLN A 113 19.48 2.36 -6.86
C GLN A 113 19.67 1.46 -8.10
N GLU A 114 18.60 0.80 -8.54
CA GLU A 114 18.57 -0.03 -9.74
C GLU A 114 18.44 0.77 -11.05
N GLY A 115 18.36 2.12 -10.97
CA GLY A 115 18.21 3.01 -12.13
C GLY A 115 16.86 2.92 -12.83
N LYS A 116 15.84 2.40 -12.13
CA LYS A 116 14.44 2.34 -12.62
C LYS A 116 13.72 3.68 -12.51
N ILE A 117 14.24 4.60 -11.70
CA ILE A 117 13.72 5.96 -11.54
C ILE A 117 14.75 6.92 -12.10
N LYS A 118 14.31 7.81 -12.98
CA LYS A 118 15.14 8.80 -13.69
C LYS A 118 14.54 10.18 -13.59
N ASP A 119 15.36 11.20 -13.78
CA ASP A 119 14.91 12.60 -13.83
C ASP A 119 13.77 12.77 -14.85
N GLY A 120 12.71 13.41 -14.39
CA GLY A 120 11.50 13.64 -15.19
C GLY A 120 10.46 12.53 -15.13
N ASP A 121 10.72 11.40 -14.48
CA ASP A 121 9.74 10.33 -14.29
C ASP A 121 8.56 10.77 -13.42
N VAL A 122 7.39 10.23 -13.72
CA VAL A 122 6.19 10.36 -12.91
C VAL A 122 6.02 9.08 -12.09
N ILE A 123 6.19 9.20 -10.79
CA ILE A 123 6.08 8.09 -9.85
C ILE A 123 4.73 8.20 -9.13
N ALA A 124 3.92 7.15 -9.23
CA ALA A 124 2.67 7.04 -8.48
C ALA A 124 2.89 6.15 -7.25
N LEU A 125 2.66 6.71 -6.07
CA LEU A 125 2.64 5.99 -4.80
C LEU A 125 1.20 5.76 -4.39
N ALA A 126 0.89 4.59 -3.82
CA ALA A 126 -0.43 4.31 -3.29
C ALA A 126 -0.39 3.40 -2.07
N ALA A 127 -1.23 3.66 -1.09
CA ALA A 127 -1.37 2.86 0.11
C ALA A 127 -2.84 2.62 0.47
N PHE A 128 -3.09 1.47 1.07
CA PHE A 128 -4.38 1.10 1.63
C PHE A 128 -4.14 0.38 2.95
N GLY A 129 -4.92 0.68 3.96
CA GLY A 129 -4.73 0.08 5.28
C GLY A 129 -5.95 0.16 6.18
N SER A 130 -5.66 -0.05 7.46
CA SER A 130 -6.67 -0.05 8.52
C SER A 130 -7.50 1.23 8.50
N GLY A 131 -8.81 1.04 8.70
CA GLY A 131 -9.70 2.19 8.72
C GLY A 131 -11.07 1.93 8.05
N PHE A 132 -11.34 1.51 6.80
CA PHE A 132 -10.26 1.52 5.78
C PHE A 132 -9.85 2.94 5.42
N MET A 133 -8.57 3.12 5.17
CA MET A 133 -8.01 4.38 4.68
C MET A 133 -7.14 4.09 3.47
N TRP A 134 -7.15 4.99 2.49
CA TRP A 134 -6.33 4.92 1.29
C TRP A 134 -5.83 6.30 0.91
N ALA A 135 -4.66 6.33 0.30
CA ALA A 135 -4.04 7.56 -0.16
C ALA A 135 -3.13 7.30 -1.35
N SER A 136 -2.90 8.33 -2.16
CA SER A 136 -1.89 8.33 -3.19
C SER A 136 -1.02 9.58 -3.10
N ALA A 137 0.15 9.51 -3.71
CA ALA A 137 0.98 10.67 -4.01
C ALA A 137 1.55 10.53 -5.41
N ILE A 138 1.51 11.61 -6.17
CA ILE A 138 2.11 11.70 -7.50
C ILE A 138 3.35 12.58 -7.39
N ILE A 139 4.49 12.02 -7.76
CA ILE A 139 5.79 12.69 -7.66
C ILE A 139 6.36 12.84 -9.07
N LYS A 140 6.77 14.03 -9.41
CA LYS A 140 7.69 14.22 -10.53
C LYS A 140 9.11 14.20 -9.99
N TRP A 141 9.85 13.20 -10.44
CA TRP A 141 11.20 12.96 -9.96
C TRP A 141 12.19 13.95 -10.54
#